data_aa48aa77ac5a8d7229c2ccfd5eed240e
#
_entry.id   aa48aa77ac5a8d7229c2ccfd5eed240e
#
_cell.length_a   1.000
_cell.length_b   1.000
_cell.length_c   1.000
_cell.angle_alpha   90.00
_cell.angle_beta   90.00
_cell.angle_gamma   90.00
#
_symmetry.space_group_name_H-M   'P 1'
#
loop_
_entity.id
_entity.type
_entity.pdbx_description
1 polymer ?
#
loop_
_entity_poly.entity_id
_entity_poly.type
_entity_poly.pdbx_seq_one_letter_code
_entity_poly.pdbx_strand_id
1 'polypeptide(L)'
;MTALEPRPGVLLRVLPPSLYAGRASKVVERSMLAYSRMWLVFVSGVFEPLFYLLAFQVGFGRLVDDVVGPGGQPMSYVAFVAPALLASSAMNGAVLDSTYNVFFKFRYAKTYDAMLATPIGPLDVALGEISWCVLRGGLYAVAFFAVMLGMGLVTSAWAVLLIPVALLIAFAFAAVGMTCATFLRSPSQFDYIQLAVMPMFLFSTTFYPLTVYPEALRVVVQCFPLYHGIELMRKLSVGVFDVAMLGHLAYLLALAALGLWGVSRRLSRLLLS
;
A
#
# COMPACT_ATOMS: atom_id res chain seq x y z
N MET A 1 -11.66 -25.36 34.81
CA MET A 1 -10.97 -24.27 34.10
C MET A 1 -11.83 -23.92 32.91
N THR A 2 -12.73 -22.95 33.06
CA THR A 2 -13.57 -22.42 31.98
C THR A 2 -12.70 -21.55 31.09
N ALA A 3 -12.42 -22.03 29.87
CA ALA A 3 -11.72 -21.21 28.84
C ALA A 3 -12.59 -19.96 28.59
N LEU A 4 -12.03 -18.79 28.84
CA LEU A 4 -12.64 -17.52 28.47
C LEU A 4 -12.79 -17.49 26.94
N GLU A 5 -13.99 -17.66 26.44
CA GLU A 5 -14.29 -17.43 25.03
C GLU A 5 -13.90 -15.99 24.70
N PRO A 6 -13.11 -15.76 23.65
CA PRO A 6 -12.72 -14.41 23.25
C PRO A 6 -14.01 -13.63 22.91
N ARG A 7 -14.16 -12.45 23.51
CA ARG A 7 -15.31 -11.57 23.26
C ARG A 7 -15.38 -11.27 21.76
N PRO A 8 -16.53 -11.46 21.12
CA PRO A 8 -16.69 -11.22 19.69
C PRO A 8 -16.35 -9.75 19.36
N GLY A 9 -15.49 -9.53 18.38
CA GLY A 9 -15.10 -8.20 17.92
C GLY A 9 -16.32 -7.38 17.45
N VAL A 10 -16.20 -6.07 17.42
CA VAL A 10 -17.29 -5.13 17.06
C VAL A 10 -17.94 -5.49 15.73
N LEU A 11 -17.14 -5.90 14.72
CA LEU A 11 -17.64 -6.30 13.41
C LEU A 11 -18.54 -7.55 13.46
N LEU A 12 -18.26 -8.52 14.33
CA LEU A 12 -19.09 -9.71 14.53
C LEU A 12 -20.47 -9.41 15.15
N ARG A 13 -20.61 -8.24 15.79
CA ARG A 13 -21.90 -7.80 16.35
C ARG A 13 -22.78 -7.10 15.33
N VAL A 14 -22.18 -6.54 14.27
CA VAL A 14 -22.86 -5.68 13.29
C VAL A 14 -23.12 -6.40 11.97
N LEU A 15 -22.24 -7.33 11.58
CA LEU A 15 -22.31 -8.01 10.29
C LEU A 15 -22.84 -9.44 10.46
N PRO A 16 -23.66 -9.93 9.49
CA PRO A 16 -24.14 -11.30 9.52
C PRO A 16 -22.98 -12.30 9.37
N PRO A 17 -23.01 -13.47 10.06
CA PRO A 17 -21.94 -14.49 10.00
C PRO A 17 -21.66 -15.02 8.58
N SER A 18 -22.65 -14.97 7.69
CA SER A 18 -22.50 -15.34 6.28
C SER A 18 -21.58 -14.36 5.50
N LEU A 19 -21.45 -13.12 5.98
CA LEU A 19 -20.59 -12.11 5.36
C LEU A 19 -19.22 -12.05 6.06
N TYR A 20 -19.20 -12.13 7.39
CA TYR A 20 -18.00 -12.02 8.21
C TYR A 20 -18.07 -12.97 9.41
N ALA A 21 -17.18 -13.94 9.45
CA ALA A 21 -17.12 -14.94 10.54
C ALA A 21 -15.99 -14.67 11.56
N GLY A 22 -15.23 -13.57 11.40
CA GLY A 22 -14.11 -13.21 12.27
C GLY A 22 -12.86 -14.09 12.07
N ARG A 23 -12.73 -14.70 10.91
CA ARG A 23 -11.67 -15.69 10.59
C ARG A 23 -10.65 -15.20 9.57
N ALA A 24 -10.55 -13.90 9.32
CA ALA A 24 -9.58 -13.29 8.42
C ALA A 24 -8.13 -13.70 8.76
N SER A 25 -7.81 -13.89 10.05
CA SER A 25 -6.50 -14.37 10.51
C SER A 25 -6.11 -15.74 9.93
N LYS A 26 -7.09 -16.63 9.67
CA LYS A 26 -6.84 -17.95 9.07
C LYS A 26 -6.42 -17.86 7.60
N VAL A 27 -6.89 -16.83 6.89
CA VAL A 27 -6.46 -16.55 5.52
C VAL A 27 -5.01 -16.04 5.53
N VAL A 28 -4.66 -15.18 6.48
CA VAL A 28 -3.27 -14.71 6.67
C VAL A 28 -2.34 -15.87 7.01
N GLU A 29 -2.72 -16.72 7.98
CA GLU A 29 -1.94 -17.89 8.41
C GLU A 29 -1.66 -18.84 7.23
N ARG A 30 -2.68 -19.12 6.41
CA ARG A 30 -2.53 -19.91 5.20
C ARG A 30 -1.55 -19.26 4.21
N SER A 31 -1.65 -17.95 4.01
CA SER A 31 -0.74 -17.22 3.13
C SER A 31 0.70 -17.26 3.66
N MET A 32 0.90 -17.09 4.97
CA MET A 32 2.19 -17.24 5.63
C MET A 32 2.83 -18.62 5.37
N LEU A 33 2.05 -19.68 5.55
CA LEU A 33 2.52 -21.06 5.31
C LEU A 33 2.86 -21.30 3.84
N ALA A 34 2.06 -20.78 2.91
CA ALA A 34 2.31 -20.92 1.48
C ALA A 34 3.60 -20.19 1.05
N TYR A 35 3.87 -18.99 1.59
CA TYR A 35 5.04 -18.19 1.23
C TYR A 35 6.28 -18.49 2.07
N SER A 36 6.18 -19.24 3.18
CA SER A 36 7.34 -19.57 4.04
C SER A 36 8.45 -20.31 3.30
N ARG A 37 8.11 -21.06 2.23
CA ARG A 37 9.07 -21.78 1.37
C ARG A 37 9.66 -20.91 0.25
N MET A 38 9.16 -19.69 0.08
CA MET A 38 9.53 -18.77 -1.01
C MET A 38 10.25 -17.53 -0.47
N TRP A 39 11.15 -17.70 0.51
CA TRP A 39 11.82 -16.59 1.18
C TRP A 39 12.60 -15.65 0.23
N LEU A 40 13.09 -16.17 -0.92
CA LEU A 40 13.74 -15.38 -1.96
C LEU A 40 12.84 -14.27 -2.53
N VAL A 41 11.50 -14.47 -2.54
CA VAL A 41 10.55 -13.45 -2.98
C VAL A 41 10.55 -12.26 -2.01
N PHE A 42 10.74 -12.50 -0.71
CA PHE A 42 10.86 -11.42 0.26
C PHE A 42 12.16 -10.64 0.08
N VAL A 43 13.25 -11.36 -0.18
CA VAL A 43 14.57 -10.74 -0.42
C VAL A 43 14.51 -9.86 -1.67
N SER A 44 13.96 -10.35 -2.79
CA SER A 44 13.88 -9.59 -4.05
C SER A 44 13.07 -8.29 -3.89
N GLY A 45 12.00 -8.29 -3.10
CA GLY A 45 11.17 -7.11 -2.87
C GLY A 45 11.86 -5.98 -2.08
N VAL A 46 12.94 -6.30 -1.36
CA VAL A 46 13.76 -5.29 -0.67
C VAL A 46 14.80 -4.68 -1.62
N PHE A 47 15.31 -5.47 -2.55
CA PHE A 47 16.40 -5.02 -3.44
C PHE A 47 15.96 -3.99 -4.46
N GLU A 48 14.76 -4.10 -5.02
CA GLU A 48 14.29 -3.18 -6.06
C GLU A 48 14.31 -1.71 -5.58
N PRO A 49 13.62 -1.31 -4.50
CA PRO A 49 13.65 0.07 -4.03
C PRO A 49 15.02 0.49 -3.51
N LEU A 50 15.83 -0.43 -3.00
CA LEU A 50 17.21 -0.16 -2.59
C LEU A 50 18.07 0.22 -3.80
N PHE A 51 17.97 -0.51 -4.91
CA PHE A 51 18.69 -0.18 -6.13
C PHE A 51 18.27 1.18 -6.70
N TYR A 52 16.96 1.51 -6.65
CA TYR A 52 16.53 2.85 -7.02
C TYR A 52 17.21 3.91 -6.15
N LEU A 53 17.21 3.73 -4.84
CA LEU A 53 17.81 4.70 -3.93
C LEU A 53 19.32 4.86 -4.15
N LEU A 54 20.04 3.74 -4.34
CA LEU A 54 21.47 3.75 -4.67
C LEU A 54 21.74 4.41 -6.02
N ALA A 55 20.93 4.12 -7.04
CA ALA A 55 21.05 4.74 -8.35
C ALA A 55 20.86 6.27 -8.28
N PHE A 56 19.88 6.72 -7.49
CA PHE A 56 19.68 8.15 -7.25
C PHE A 56 20.83 8.77 -6.48
N GLN A 57 21.36 8.09 -5.46
CA GLN A 57 22.50 8.57 -4.68
C GLN A 57 23.76 8.72 -5.54
N VAL A 58 24.07 7.74 -6.37
CA VAL A 58 25.28 7.73 -7.22
C VAL A 58 25.10 8.61 -8.45
N GLY A 59 23.92 8.52 -9.11
CA GLY A 59 23.67 9.22 -10.35
C GLY A 59 23.31 10.69 -10.17
N PHE A 60 22.42 11.01 -9.27
CA PHE A 60 21.88 12.36 -9.12
C PHE A 60 22.41 13.11 -7.91
N GLY A 61 22.94 12.42 -6.90
CA GLY A 61 23.39 13.04 -5.64
C GLY A 61 24.54 14.06 -5.79
N ARG A 62 25.21 14.06 -6.95
CA ARG A 62 26.28 15.03 -7.30
C ARG A 62 25.91 15.96 -8.45
N LEU A 63 24.83 15.67 -9.17
CA LEU A 63 24.44 16.40 -10.38
C LEU A 63 23.27 17.36 -10.13
N VAL A 64 22.51 17.14 -9.08
CA VAL A 64 21.35 17.95 -8.72
C VAL A 64 21.65 18.68 -7.42
N ASP A 65 21.50 20.00 -7.46
CA ASP A 65 21.62 20.86 -6.29
C ASP A 65 20.50 20.56 -5.29
N ASP A 66 20.62 21.14 -4.09
CA ASP A 66 19.60 21.03 -3.06
C ASP A 66 18.25 21.51 -3.56
N VAL A 67 17.21 20.76 -3.23
CA VAL A 67 15.82 21.10 -3.54
C VAL A 67 15.13 21.68 -2.32
N VAL A 68 14.11 22.50 -2.55
CA VAL A 68 13.28 23.05 -1.48
C VAL A 68 12.36 21.95 -0.98
N GLY A 69 12.60 21.51 0.26
CA GLY A 69 11.78 20.51 0.94
C GLY A 69 10.59 21.12 1.69
N PRO A 70 9.83 20.28 2.42
CA PRO A 70 8.77 20.74 3.29
C PRO A 70 9.27 21.77 4.31
N GLY A 71 8.47 22.82 4.54
CA GLY A 71 8.86 23.93 5.44
C GLY A 71 9.86 24.91 4.82
N GLY A 72 10.15 24.81 3.51
CA GLY A 72 11.04 25.75 2.80
C GLY A 72 12.55 25.52 3.06
N GLN A 73 12.92 24.44 3.75
CA GLN A 73 14.32 24.12 4.04
C GLN A 73 15.00 23.46 2.85
N PRO A 74 16.26 23.80 2.54
CA PRO A 74 17.03 23.09 1.52
C PRO A 74 17.34 21.68 2.01
N MET A 75 17.19 20.70 1.13
CA MET A 75 17.53 19.32 1.39
C MET A 75 18.10 18.65 0.15
N SER A 76 18.94 17.64 0.35
CA SER A 76 19.51 16.91 -0.78
C SER A 76 18.41 16.24 -1.62
N TYR A 77 18.62 16.18 -2.94
CA TYR A 77 17.64 15.57 -3.84
C TYR A 77 17.29 14.12 -3.45
N VAL A 78 18.29 13.36 -2.99
CA VAL A 78 18.06 11.97 -2.55
C VAL A 78 17.18 11.90 -1.31
N ALA A 79 17.37 12.80 -0.33
CA ALA A 79 16.52 12.88 0.86
C ALA A 79 15.09 13.30 0.51
N PHE A 80 14.91 14.10 -0.55
CA PHE A 80 13.60 14.48 -1.07
C PHE A 80 12.87 13.31 -1.75
N VAL A 81 13.61 12.49 -2.53
CA VAL A 81 13.03 11.36 -3.29
C VAL A 81 12.82 10.12 -2.43
N ALA A 82 13.64 9.87 -1.41
CA ALA A 82 13.61 8.65 -0.64
C ALA A 82 12.23 8.33 0.01
N PRO A 83 11.54 9.27 0.72
CA PRO A 83 10.19 9.03 1.23
C PRO A 83 9.16 8.77 0.12
N ALA A 84 9.33 9.40 -1.03
CA ALA A 84 8.46 9.20 -2.19
C ALA A 84 8.65 7.80 -2.81
N LEU A 85 9.89 7.31 -2.89
CA LEU A 85 10.17 5.94 -3.33
C LEU A 85 9.59 4.91 -2.36
N LEU A 86 9.66 5.15 -1.05
CA LEU A 86 9.04 4.28 -0.05
C LEU A 86 7.52 4.23 -0.22
N ALA A 87 6.86 5.38 -0.41
CA ALA A 87 5.42 5.44 -0.67
C ALA A 87 5.03 4.70 -1.95
N SER A 88 5.80 4.90 -3.02
CA SER A 88 5.59 4.26 -4.32
C SER A 88 5.82 2.76 -4.27
N SER A 89 6.82 2.30 -3.54
CA SER A 89 7.08 0.87 -3.32
C SER A 89 5.94 0.21 -2.55
N ALA A 90 5.42 0.87 -1.50
CA ALA A 90 4.25 0.39 -0.76
C ALA A 90 3.01 0.28 -1.66
N MET A 91 2.77 1.28 -2.52
CA MET A 91 1.70 1.25 -3.52
C MET A 91 1.89 0.11 -4.53
N ASN A 92 3.04 0.05 -5.19
CA ASN A 92 3.31 -0.92 -6.25
C ASN A 92 3.20 -2.37 -5.74
N GLY A 93 3.80 -2.64 -4.58
CA GLY A 93 3.71 -3.95 -3.94
C GLY A 93 2.27 -4.33 -3.60
N ALA A 94 1.51 -3.40 -3.03
CA ALA A 94 0.12 -3.61 -2.67
C ALA A 94 -0.78 -3.84 -3.90
N VAL A 95 -0.62 -3.02 -4.95
CA VAL A 95 -1.39 -3.17 -6.20
C VAL A 95 -1.07 -4.51 -6.87
N LEU A 96 0.22 -4.86 -7.02
CA LEU A 96 0.62 -6.11 -7.65
C LEU A 96 0.03 -7.31 -6.91
N ASP A 97 0.16 -7.35 -5.59
CA ASP A 97 -0.35 -8.47 -4.80
C ASP A 97 -1.87 -8.57 -4.81
N SER A 98 -2.54 -7.45 -4.62
CA SER A 98 -4.01 -7.42 -4.52
C SER A 98 -4.70 -7.60 -5.88
N THR A 99 -3.98 -7.41 -6.98
CA THR A 99 -4.53 -7.63 -8.32
C THR A 99 -4.13 -8.99 -8.87
N TYR A 100 -2.83 -9.24 -9.11
CA TYR A 100 -2.34 -10.48 -9.72
C TYR A 100 -2.67 -11.70 -8.88
N ASN A 101 -2.23 -11.74 -7.63
CA ASN A 101 -2.43 -12.91 -6.78
C ASN A 101 -3.91 -13.19 -6.53
N VAL A 102 -4.71 -12.14 -6.31
CA VAL A 102 -6.15 -12.27 -6.10
C VAL A 102 -6.85 -12.79 -7.35
N PHE A 103 -6.51 -12.24 -8.52
CA PHE A 103 -7.09 -12.70 -9.80
C PHE A 103 -6.81 -14.17 -10.07
N PHE A 104 -5.56 -14.62 -9.91
CA PHE A 104 -5.20 -16.03 -10.13
C PHE A 104 -5.84 -16.96 -9.12
N LYS A 105 -5.91 -16.57 -7.84
CA LYS A 105 -6.62 -17.32 -6.78
C LYS A 105 -8.12 -17.42 -7.06
N PHE A 106 -8.72 -16.36 -7.62
CA PHE A 106 -10.14 -16.29 -7.91
C PHE A 106 -10.51 -17.04 -9.19
N ARG A 107 -9.80 -16.78 -10.31
CA ARG A 107 -10.19 -17.29 -11.62
C ARG A 107 -9.65 -18.68 -11.94
N TYR A 108 -8.41 -18.97 -11.58
CA TYR A 108 -7.72 -20.20 -11.99
C TYR A 108 -7.63 -21.21 -10.86
N ALA A 109 -7.14 -20.84 -9.72
CA ALA A 109 -6.96 -21.76 -8.61
C ALA A 109 -8.26 -22.06 -7.82
N LYS A 110 -9.33 -21.27 -8.06
CA LYS A 110 -10.62 -21.36 -7.36
C LYS A 110 -10.48 -21.49 -5.85
N THR A 111 -9.44 -20.84 -5.32
CA THR A 111 -9.08 -20.93 -3.90
C THR A 111 -10.17 -20.38 -3.00
N TYR A 112 -10.88 -19.34 -3.46
CA TYR A 112 -11.92 -18.71 -2.67
C TYR A 112 -13.19 -19.56 -2.63
N ASP A 113 -13.50 -20.31 -3.69
CA ASP A 113 -14.61 -21.27 -3.68
C ASP A 113 -14.37 -22.36 -2.62
N ALA A 114 -13.14 -22.88 -2.54
CA ALA A 114 -12.74 -23.85 -1.51
C ALA A 114 -12.76 -23.25 -0.09
N MET A 115 -12.37 -21.99 0.08
CA MET A 115 -12.44 -21.31 1.38
C MET A 115 -13.89 -21.12 1.84
N LEU A 116 -14.80 -20.74 0.94
CA LEU A 116 -16.20 -20.50 1.26
C LEU A 116 -17.00 -21.80 1.50
N ALA A 117 -16.48 -22.94 1.09
CA ALA A 117 -16.99 -24.25 1.52
C ALA A 117 -16.73 -24.53 3.03
N THR A 118 -15.91 -23.69 3.67
CA THR A 118 -15.67 -23.66 5.12
C THR A 118 -16.42 -22.48 5.73
N PRO A 119 -16.59 -22.39 7.08
CA PRO A 119 -17.26 -21.25 7.68
C PRO A 119 -16.39 -19.98 7.71
N ILE A 120 -15.98 -19.51 6.52
CA ILE A 120 -15.24 -18.25 6.24
C ILE A 120 -16.16 -17.41 5.36
N GLY A 121 -16.36 -16.13 5.72
CA GLY A 121 -17.18 -15.21 4.94
C GLY A 121 -16.35 -14.48 3.84
N PRO A 122 -17.03 -13.91 2.81
CA PRO A 122 -16.34 -13.15 1.76
C PRO A 122 -15.52 -11.97 2.29
N LEU A 123 -15.98 -11.32 3.34
CA LEU A 123 -15.25 -10.23 3.98
C LEU A 123 -14.02 -10.72 4.74
N ASP A 124 -14.06 -11.94 5.32
CA ASP A 124 -12.88 -12.56 5.92
C ASP A 124 -11.79 -12.81 4.88
N VAL A 125 -12.19 -13.27 3.68
CA VAL A 125 -11.27 -13.47 2.56
C VAL A 125 -10.64 -12.13 2.15
N ALA A 126 -11.47 -11.08 1.96
CA ALA A 126 -11.00 -9.76 1.58
C ALA A 126 -10.02 -9.18 2.61
N LEU A 127 -10.42 -9.16 3.88
CA LEU A 127 -9.58 -8.64 4.96
C LEU A 127 -8.30 -9.46 5.14
N GLY A 128 -8.38 -10.78 5.00
CA GLY A 128 -7.22 -11.66 5.12
C GLY A 128 -6.20 -11.44 4.00
N GLU A 129 -6.63 -11.33 2.74
CA GLU A 129 -5.75 -11.06 1.61
C GLU A 129 -5.15 -9.64 1.69
N ILE A 130 -5.95 -8.63 2.02
CA ILE A 130 -5.45 -7.25 2.22
C ILE A 130 -4.45 -7.21 3.38
N SER A 131 -4.77 -7.86 4.52
CA SER A 131 -3.86 -7.91 5.66
C SER A 131 -2.53 -8.60 5.31
N TRP A 132 -2.57 -9.64 4.48
CA TRP A 132 -1.36 -10.28 3.97
C TRP A 132 -0.51 -9.33 3.12
N CYS A 133 -1.13 -8.58 2.19
CA CYS A 133 -0.45 -7.56 1.39
C CYS A 133 0.20 -6.50 2.27
N VAL A 134 -0.52 -6.03 3.30
CA VAL A 134 -0.04 -5.02 4.26
C VAL A 134 1.14 -5.56 5.09
N LEU A 135 1.06 -6.78 5.59
CA LEU A 135 2.16 -7.41 6.35
C LEU A 135 3.44 -7.53 5.51
N ARG A 136 3.29 -7.98 4.27
CA ARG A 136 4.42 -8.10 3.35
C ARG A 136 4.99 -6.74 2.96
N GLY A 137 4.12 -5.79 2.61
CA GLY A 137 4.52 -4.42 2.31
C GLY A 137 5.16 -3.72 3.52
N GLY A 138 4.69 -4.02 4.72
CA GLY A 138 5.28 -3.52 5.97
C GLY A 138 6.71 -4.02 6.19
N LEU A 139 6.98 -5.29 5.90
CA LEU A 139 8.34 -5.83 5.97
C LEU A 139 9.29 -5.08 5.02
N TYR A 140 8.83 -4.82 3.79
CA TYR A 140 9.61 -4.04 2.82
C TYR A 140 9.78 -2.59 3.25
N ALA A 141 8.74 -1.97 3.82
CA ALA A 141 8.81 -0.61 4.33
C ALA A 141 9.82 -0.47 5.48
N VAL A 142 9.87 -1.44 6.40
CA VAL A 142 10.84 -1.47 7.50
C VAL A 142 12.27 -1.63 6.95
N ALA A 143 12.48 -2.54 6.02
CA ALA A 143 13.79 -2.74 5.40
C ALA A 143 14.26 -1.49 4.64
N PHE A 144 13.38 -0.86 3.86
CA PHE A 144 13.70 0.37 3.15
C PHE A 144 13.99 1.52 4.11
N PHE A 145 13.19 1.66 5.17
CA PHE A 145 13.41 2.66 6.21
C PHE A 145 14.75 2.47 6.92
N ALA A 146 15.14 1.23 7.21
CA ALA A 146 16.46 0.93 7.77
C ALA A 146 17.60 1.36 6.84
N VAL A 147 17.43 1.21 5.52
CA VAL A 147 18.39 1.72 4.53
C VAL A 147 18.44 3.25 4.53
N MET A 148 17.29 3.92 4.57
CA MET A 148 17.23 5.39 4.68
C MET A 148 17.96 5.90 5.92
N LEU A 149 17.79 5.21 7.07
CA LEU A 149 18.52 5.52 8.31
C LEU A 149 20.04 5.33 8.13
N GLY A 150 20.45 4.20 7.56
CA GLY A 150 21.86 3.89 7.31
C GLY A 150 22.55 4.86 6.37
N MET A 151 21.81 5.45 5.42
CA MET A 151 22.30 6.47 4.51
C MET A 151 22.22 7.91 5.05
N GLY A 152 21.72 8.11 6.28
CA GLY A 152 21.56 9.44 6.87
C GLY A 152 20.52 10.33 6.20
N LEU A 153 19.54 9.74 5.50
CA LEU A 153 18.49 10.46 4.76
C LEU A 153 17.31 10.88 5.67
N VAL A 154 17.36 10.50 6.93
CA VAL A 154 16.33 10.77 7.92
C VAL A 154 16.86 11.83 8.90
N THR A 155 16.21 12.97 8.98
CA THR A 155 16.64 14.09 9.84
C THR A 155 15.78 14.21 11.10
N SER A 156 14.61 13.58 11.15
CA SER A 156 13.68 13.71 12.27
C SER A 156 13.35 12.36 12.91
N ALA A 157 13.20 12.33 14.23
CA ALA A 157 12.69 11.15 14.95
C ALA A 157 11.25 10.78 14.55
N TRP A 158 10.47 11.75 14.04
CA TRP A 158 9.11 11.51 13.55
C TRP A 158 9.06 10.65 12.28
N ALA A 159 10.19 10.46 11.60
CA ALA A 159 10.27 9.57 10.45
C ALA A 159 9.93 8.11 10.77
N VAL A 160 9.93 7.69 12.03
CA VAL A 160 9.41 6.36 12.42
C VAL A 160 7.94 6.16 11.99
N LEU A 161 7.18 7.27 11.86
CA LEU A 161 5.80 7.26 11.38
C LEU A 161 5.69 6.98 9.86
N LEU A 162 6.79 6.96 9.13
CA LEU A 162 6.80 6.51 7.72
C LEU A 162 6.31 5.06 7.61
N ILE A 163 6.61 4.20 8.60
CA ILE A 163 6.19 2.81 8.60
C ILE A 163 4.64 2.70 8.67
N PRO A 164 3.94 3.25 9.66
CA PRO A 164 2.48 3.16 9.69
C PRO A 164 1.81 3.88 8.50
N VAL A 165 2.40 4.94 7.96
CA VAL A 165 1.89 5.58 6.74
C VAL A 165 2.08 4.67 5.53
N ALA A 166 3.22 3.97 5.40
CA ALA A 166 3.42 2.96 4.35
C ALA A 166 2.38 1.83 4.43
N LEU A 167 2.07 1.37 5.65
CA LEU A 167 1.02 0.37 5.88
C LEU A 167 -0.37 0.89 5.48
N LEU A 168 -0.68 2.15 5.75
CA LEU A 168 -1.93 2.77 5.32
C LEU A 168 -2.02 2.90 3.80
N ILE A 169 -0.93 3.32 3.14
CA ILE A 169 -0.85 3.37 1.68
C ILE A 169 -1.07 1.95 1.11
N ALA A 170 -0.32 0.96 1.61
CA ALA A 170 -0.46 -0.42 1.17
C ALA A 170 -1.89 -0.94 1.37
N PHE A 171 -2.53 -0.64 2.51
CA PHE A 171 -3.91 -1.03 2.78
C PHE A 171 -4.90 -0.39 1.81
N ALA A 172 -4.80 0.93 1.60
CA ALA A 172 -5.69 1.66 0.71
C ALA A 172 -5.59 1.15 -0.74
N PHE A 173 -4.37 1.00 -1.24
CA PHE A 173 -4.13 0.51 -2.59
C PHE A 173 -4.44 -0.98 -2.75
N ALA A 174 -4.21 -1.82 -1.74
CA ALA A 174 -4.61 -3.22 -1.76
C ALA A 174 -6.13 -3.37 -1.81
N ALA A 175 -6.87 -2.59 -1.05
CA ALA A 175 -8.34 -2.64 -1.05
C ALA A 175 -8.92 -2.22 -2.41
N VAL A 176 -8.39 -1.15 -3.02
CA VAL A 176 -8.78 -0.71 -4.36
C VAL A 176 -8.36 -1.73 -5.42
N GLY A 177 -7.10 -2.20 -5.36
CA GLY A 177 -6.56 -3.19 -6.30
C GLY A 177 -7.36 -4.50 -6.27
N MET A 178 -7.71 -5.00 -5.10
CA MET A 178 -8.56 -6.18 -4.96
C MET A 178 -9.95 -5.95 -5.54
N THR A 179 -10.52 -4.76 -5.36
CA THR A 179 -11.78 -4.39 -6.01
C THR A 179 -11.64 -4.44 -7.53
N CYS A 180 -10.59 -3.82 -8.10
CA CYS A 180 -10.31 -3.85 -9.53
C CYS A 180 -10.11 -5.29 -10.04
N ALA A 181 -9.40 -6.14 -9.30
CA ALA A 181 -9.18 -7.55 -9.66
C ALA A 181 -10.48 -8.33 -9.88
N THR A 182 -11.56 -8.00 -9.16
CA THR A 182 -12.86 -8.65 -9.34
C THR A 182 -13.55 -8.33 -10.67
N PHE A 183 -13.14 -7.26 -11.36
CA PHE A 183 -13.67 -6.86 -12.68
C PHE A 183 -12.86 -7.47 -13.82
N LEU A 184 -11.63 -7.89 -13.59
CA LEU A 184 -10.77 -8.47 -14.61
C LEU A 184 -11.30 -9.84 -15.08
N ARG A 185 -11.23 -10.06 -16.40
CA ARG A 185 -11.67 -11.29 -17.04
C ARG A 185 -10.54 -12.10 -17.65
N SER A 186 -9.45 -11.43 -18.02
CA SER A 186 -8.27 -12.04 -18.65
C SER A 186 -6.97 -11.41 -18.12
N PRO A 187 -5.84 -12.13 -18.17
CA PRO A 187 -4.55 -11.60 -17.77
C PRO A 187 -4.11 -10.35 -18.53
N SER A 188 -4.45 -10.20 -19.79
CA SER A 188 -4.12 -9.01 -20.61
C SER A 188 -4.74 -7.71 -20.07
N GLN A 189 -5.77 -7.79 -19.24
CA GLN A 189 -6.39 -6.61 -18.66
C GLN A 189 -5.59 -6.00 -17.49
N PHE A 190 -4.52 -6.66 -17.03
CA PHE A 190 -3.58 -6.05 -16.08
C PHE A 190 -2.85 -4.84 -16.67
N ASP A 191 -2.72 -4.78 -17.99
CA ASP A 191 -2.13 -3.62 -18.66
C ASP A 191 -2.93 -2.33 -18.39
N TYR A 192 -4.25 -2.42 -18.20
CA TYR A 192 -5.07 -1.26 -17.81
C TYR A 192 -4.76 -0.74 -16.40
N ILE A 193 -4.46 -1.66 -15.47
CA ILE A 193 -4.05 -1.28 -14.12
C ILE A 193 -2.68 -0.60 -14.18
N GLN A 194 -1.75 -1.17 -14.94
CA GLN A 194 -0.41 -0.61 -15.12
C GLN A 194 -0.45 0.76 -15.81
N LEU A 195 -1.36 0.93 -16.79
CA LEU A 195 -1.60 2.22 -17.46
C LEU A 195 -2.07 3.31 -16.48
N ALA A 196 -2.75 2.96 -15.40
CA ALA A 196 -3.15 3.91 -14.36
C ALA A 196 -2.03 4.14 -13.32
N VAL A 197 -1.34 3.06 -12.92
CA VAL A 197 -0.30 3.11 -11.88
C VAL A 197 0.95 3.86 -12.35
N MET A 198 1.37 3.68 -13.59
CA MET A 198 2.59 4.29 -14.12
C MET A 198 2.54 5.83 -14.17
N PRO A 199 1.51 6.49 -14.72
CA PRO A 199 1.37 7.94 -14.63
C PRO A 199 1.27 8.43 -13.18
N MET A 200 0.55 7.72 -12.32
CA MET A 200 0.44 8.07 -10.91
C MET A 200 1.82 8.04 -10.23
N PHE A 201 2.66 7.03 -10.50
CA PHE A 201 4.02 6.98 -9.99
C PHE A 201 4.89 8.15 -10.49
N LEU A 202 4.81 8.48 -11.79
CA LEU A 202 5.65 9.52 -12.38
C LEU A 202 5.22 10.93 -11.97
N PHE A 203 3.92 11.19 -11.85
CA PHE A 203 3.39 12.55 -11.69
C PHE A 203 2.93 12.88 -10.27
N SER A 204 2.96 11.94 -9.30
CA SER A 204 2.55 12.23 -7.91
C SER A 204 3.62 12.95 -7.07
N THR A 205 4.39 13.87 -7.64
CA THR A 205 5.51 14.54 -6.98
C THR A 205 6.64 13.61 -6.51
N THR A 206 6.74 12.42 -7.09
CA THR A 206 7.78 11.44 -6.73
C THR A 206 9.17 12.01 -6.96
N PHE A 207 9.39 12.62 -8.13
CA PHE A 207 10.69 13.10 -8.57
C PHE A 207 10.84 14.63 -8.56
N TYR A 208 9.71 15.36 -8.60
CA TYR A 208 9.72 16.82 -8.70
C TYR A 208 8.75 17.41 -7.67
N PRO A 209 9.08 18.56 -7.05
CA PRO A 209 8.14 19.28 -6.21
C PRO A 209 6.94 19.78 -7.01
N LEU A 210 5.79 19.95 -6.35
CA LEU A 210 4.55 20.39 -7.00
C LEU A 210 4.68 21.75 -7.72
N THR A 211 5.60 22.58 -7.27
CA THR A 211 5.87 23.92 -7.84
C THR A 211 6.36 23.91 -9.28
N VAL A 212 6.98 22.83 -9.72
CA VAL A 212 7.50 22.65 -11.09
C VAL A 212 6.37 22.46 -12.11
N TYR A 213 5.22 21.97 -11.67
CA TYR A 213 4.10 21.69 -12.56
C TYR A 213 3.33 22.95 -12.96
N PRO A 214 2.85 23.07 -14.23
CA PRO A 214 1.89 24.10 -14.64
C PRO A 214 0.62 24.02 -13.79
N GLU A 215 -0.06 25.14 -13.59
CA GLU A 215 -1.24 25.22 -12.69
C GLU A 215 -2.32 24.17 -12.99
N ALA A 216 -2.64 23.96 -14.27
CA ALA A 216 -3.63 22.97 -14.67
C ALA A 216 -3.25 21.53 -14.25
N LEU A 217 -1.95 21.19 -14.34
CA LEU A 217 -1.46 19.86 -13.95
C LEU A 217 -1.37 19.71 -12.43
N ARG A 218 -1.16 20.79 -11.67
CA ARG A 218 -1.15 20.71 -10.19
C ARG A 218 -2.45 20.16 -9.63
N VAL A 219 -3.58 20.60 -10.18
CA VAL A 219 -4.91 20.10 -9.75
C VAL A 219 -5.02 18.60 -10.03
N VAL A 220 -4.59 18.14 -11.20
CA VAL A 220 -4.62 16.71 -11.58
C VAL A 220 -3.72 15.89 -10.65
N VAL A 221 -2.50 16.36 -10.41
CA VAL A 221 -1.53 15.72 -9.50
C VAL A 221 -2.10 15.59 -8.08
N GLN A 222 -2.74 16.65 -7.59
CA GLN A 222 -3.39 16.64 -6.27
C GLN A 222 -4.59 15.70 -6.17
N CYS A 223 -5.18 15.28 -7.28
CA CYS A 223 -6.21 14.23 -7.28
C CYS A 223 -5.62 12.81 -7.15
N PHE A 224 -4.33 12.62 -7.38
CA PHE A 224 -3.74 11.29 -7.31
C PHE A 224 -3.59 10.81 -5.85
N PRO A 225 -4.06 9.61 -5.53
CA PRO A 225 -3.93 9.05 -4.18
C PRO A 225 -2.49 8.96 -3.69
N LEU A 226 -1.56 8.61 -4.56
CA LEU A 226 -0.15 8.49 -4.22
C LEU A 226 0.47 9.84 -3.80
N TYR A 227 0.04 10.95 -4.41
CA TYR A 227 0.47 12.29 -4.03
C TYR A 227 0.27 12.54 -2.52
N HIS A 228 -0.90 12.20 -1.99
CA HIS A 228 -1.20 12.38 -0.57
C HIS A 228 -0.30 11.52 0.33
N GLY A 229 0.02 10.31 -0.10
CA GLY A 229 0.96 9.43 0.60
C GLY A 229 2.38 10.01 0.63
N ILE A 230 2.85 10.49 -0.53
CA ILE A 230 4.19 11.08 -0.67
C ILE A 230 4.34 12.34 0.16
N GLU A 231 3.38 13.28 0.07
CA GLU A 231 3.44 14.53 0.83
C GLU A 231 3.43 14.27 2.35
N LEU A 232 2.59 13.33 2.81
CA LEU A 232 2.54 12.94 4.20
C LEU A 232 3.89 12.36 4.66
N MET A 233 4.46 11.44 3.90
CA MET A 233 5.75 10.82 4.22
C MET A 233 6.91 11.83 4.17
N ARG A 234 6.91 12.71 3.19
CA ARG A 234 7.97 13.72 3.04
C ARG A 234 7.98 14.71 4.19
N LYS A 235 6.82 15.16 4.66
CA LYS A 235 6.70 16.03 5.84
C LYS A 235 7.17 15.32 7.11
N LEU A 236 6.79 14.05 7.31
CA LEU A 236 7.21 13.25 8.46
C LEU A 236 8.73 12.99 8.47
N SER A 237 9.36 12.80 7.31
CA SER A 237 10.80 12.54 7.22
C SER A 237 11.66 13.69 7.74
N VAL A 238 11.16 14.91 7.64
CA VAL A 238 11.83 16.14 8.13
C VAL A 238 11.20 16.71 9.41
N GLY A 239 10.09 16.14 9.88
CA GLY A 239 9.43 16.57 11.12
C GLY A 239 8.62 17.85 10.99
N VAL A 240 8.14 18.20 9.81
CA VAL A 240 7.26 19.34 9.56
C VAL A 240 5.81 18.92 9.72
N PHE A 241 5.08 19.59 10.61
CA PHE A 241 3.66 19.33 10.87
C PHE A 241 2.82 20.52 10.47
N ASP A 242 1.79 20.27 9.67
CA ASP A 242 0.79 21.27 9.29
C ASP A 242 -0.62 20.66 9.19
N VAL A 243 -1.63 21.53 9.11
CA VAL A 243 -3.03 21.09 9.01
C VAL A 243 -3.31 20.31 7.72
N ALA A 244 -2.56 20.55 6.65
CA ALA A 244 -2.73 19.84 5.38
C ALA A 244 -2.45 18.34 5.52
N MET A 245 -1.60 17.92 6.49
CA MET A 245 -1.36 16.51 6.79
C MET A 245 -2.65 15.75 7.16
N LEU A 246 -3.56 16.40 7.88
CA LEU A 246 -4.86 15.81 8.22
C LEU A 246 -5.70 15.56 6.96
N GLY A 247 -5.63 16.47 5.98
CA GLY A 247 -6.28 16.30 4.68
C GLY A 247 -5.71 15.10 3.90
N HIS A 248 -4.39 14.98 3.85
CA HIS A 248 -3.73 13.84 3.20
C HIS A 248 -4.09 12.51 3.88
N LEU A 249 -4.07 12.48 5.21
CA LEU A 249 -4.45 11.30 5.99
C LEU A 249 -5.94 10.94 5.76
N ALA A 250 -6.83 11.92 5.82
CA ALA A 250 -8.26 11.72 5.59
C ALA A 250 -8.54 11.17 4.18
N TYR A 251 -7.82 11.65 3.16
CA TYR A 251 -7.93 11.15 1.79
C TYR A 251 -7.56 9.67 1.70
N LEU A 252 -6.42 9.26 2.28
CA LEU A 252 -5.99 7.87 2.29
C LEU A 252 -6.94 6.96 3.06
N LEU A 253 -7.46 7.41 4.20
CA LEU A 253 -8.46 6.68 4.97
C LEU A 253 -9.78 6.54 4.20
N ALA A 254 -10.24 7.59 3.51
CA ALA A 254 -11.42 7.53 2.66
C ALA A 254 -11.22 6.56 1.50
N LEU A 255 -10.06 6.57 0.85
CA LEU A 255 -9.70 5.62 -0.21
C LEU A 255 -9.71 4.18 0.30
N ALA A 256 -9.13 3.93 1.47
CA ALA A 256 -9.12 2.63 2.14
C ALA A 256 -10.55 2.13 2.43
N ALA A 257 -11.41 3.00 2.97
CA ALA A 257 -12.79 2.69 3.27
C ALA A 257 -13.61 2.40 2.01
N LEU A 258 -13.45 3.21 0.95
CA LEU A 258 -14.12 3.01 -0.34
C LEU A 258 -13.64 1.71 -1.02
N GLY A 259 -12.35 1.42 -0.99
CA GLY A 259 -11.78 0.17 -1.50
C GLY A 259 -12.33 -1.04 -0.76
N LEU A 260 -12.35 -1.01 0.57
CA LEU A 260 -12.88 -2.10 1.38
C LEU A 260 -14.38 -2.31 1.18
N TRP A 261 -15.14 -1.22 1.08
CA TRP A 261 -16.56 -1.29 0.76
C TRP A 261 -16.81 -1.90 -0.64
N GLY A 262 -16.02 -1.47 -1.63
CA GLY A 262 -16.10 -1.97 -3.00
C GLY A 262 -15.83 -3.47 -3.08
N VAL A 263 -14.72 -3.94 -2.49
CA VAL A 263 -14.35 -5.36 -2.50
C VAL A 263 -15.35 -6.21 -1.74
N SER A 264 -15.81 -5.76 -0.56
CA SER A 264 -16.81 -6.47 0.24
C SER A 264 -18.10 -6.69 -0.55
N ARG A 265 -18.63 -5.62 -1.15
CA ARG A 265 -19.87 -5.68 -1.93
C ARG A 265 -19.76 -6.54 -3.18
N ARG A 266 -18.62 -6.44 -3.86
CA ARG A 266 -18.38 -7.16 -5.10
C ARG A 266 -18.15 -8.65 -4.86
N LEU A 267 -17.31 -8.97 -3.88
CA LEU A 267 -16.99 -10.34 -3.54
C LEU A 267 -18.22 -11.10 -3.03
N SER A 268 -19.06 -10.45 -2.22
CA SER A 268 -20.33 -11.02 -1.76
C SER A 268 -21.25 -11.39 -2.93
N ARG A 269 -21.34 -10.52 -3.96
CA ARG A 269 -22.17 -10.81 -5.14
C ARG A 269 -21.60 -11.92 -6.02
N LEU A 270 -20.27 -12.07 -6.09
CA LEU A 270 -19.63 -13.05 -6.96
C LEU A 270 -19.54 -14.45 -6.34
N LEU A 271 -19.54 -14.52 -5.02
CA LEU A 271 -19.28 -15.75 -4.28
C LEU A 271 -20.54 -16.31 -3.57
N LEU A 272 -21.58 -15.51 -3.42
CA LEU A 272 -22.85 -15.94 -2.78
C LEU A 272 -24.02 -16.03 -3.80
N SER A 273 -23.77 -15.69 -5.08
CA SER A 273 -24.71 -15.92 -6.21
C SER A 273 -24.40 -17.26 -6.87
#